data_2ec759fdb090e8d9d8db72cb0ff85804
#
_entry.id   2ec759fdb090e8d9d8db72cb0ff85804
#
_cell.length_a   1.000
_cell.length_b   1.000
_cell.length_c   1.000
_cell.angle_alpha   90.00
_cell.angle_beta   90.00
_cell.angle_gamma   90.00
#
_symmetry.space_group_name_H-M   'P 1'
#
loop_
_entity.id
_entity.type
_entity.pdbx_description
1 polymer ?
#
loop_
_entity_poly.entity_id
_entity_poly.type
_entity_poly.pdbx_seq_one_letter_code
_entity_poly.pdbx_strand_id
1 'polypeptide(L)'
;MIKAEKKTLKLSVEKPQYITVNDITYAQVDSWFGHCRRDLKLDIIYPETKDGKIYPCILWICGGAWLMMDKSAHNLYLSRLASSGFVVASVEYRTSNQGPYPMPLQDVKAAIRYLKAHADRFRI
;
A
#
# COMPACT_ATOMS: atom_id res chain seq x y z
N MET A 1 -34.32 -27.27 34.74
CA MET A 1 -34.40 -26.27 33.68
C MET A 1 -33.36 -25.21 33.95
N ILE A 2 -32.33 -25.12 33.14
CA ILE A 2 -31.32 -24.07 33.25
C ILE A 2 -31.90 -22.83 32.57
N LYS A 3 -32.19 -21.77 33.34
CA LYS A 3 -32.58 -20.47 32.78
C LYS A 3 -31.33 -19.83 32.16
N ALA A 4 -31.29 -19.69 30.84
CA ALA A 4 -30.26 -18.93 30.17
C ALA A 4 -30.50 -17.45 30.43
N GLU A 5 -29.56 -16.80 31.07
CA GLU A 5 -29.55 -15.36 31.34
C GLU A 5 -29.00 -14.63 30.12
N LYS A 6 -29.82 -13.79 29.47
CA LYS A 6 -29.43 -13.02 28.28
C LYS A 6 -28.62 -11.82 28.73
N LYS A 7 -27.30 -11.84 28.51
CA LYS A 7 -26.41 -10.70 28.76
C LYS A 7 -26.25 -9.88 27.48
N THR A 8 -26.72 -8.64 27.51
CA THR A 8 -26.54 -7.72 26.39
C THR A 8 -25.27 -6.91 26.60
N LEU A 9 -24.29 -7.06 25.73
CA LEU A 9 -23.07 -6.26 25.71
C LEU A 9 -23.27 -5.08 24.77
N LYS A 10 -23.15 -3.86 25.30
CA LYS A 10 -23.06 -2.64 24.45
C LYS A 10 -21.58 -2.43 24.11
N LEU A 11 -21.24 -2.72 22.85
CA LEU A 11 -19.91 -2.46 22.31
C LEU A 11 -19.94 -1.13 21.59
N SER A 12 -19.16 -0.16 22.07
CA SER A 12 -18.81 1.04 21.29
C SER A 12 -17.62 0.68 20.42
N VAL A 13 -17.83 0.51 19.12
CA VAL A 13 -16.76 0.23 18.16
C VAL A 13 -16.45 1.54 17.46
N GLU A 14 -15.39 2.20 17.85
CA GLU A 14 -14.79 3.26 17.02
C GLU A 14 -14.13 2.53 15.83
N LYS A 15 -14.72 2.67 14.67
CA LYS A 15 -14.14 2.13 13.43
C LYS A 15 -13.25 3.19 12.81
N PRO A 16 -11.92 3.04 12.85
CA PRO A 16 -11.05 3.83 12.00
C PRO A 16 -11.46 3.55 10.56
N GLN A 17 -11.80 4.61 9.82
CA GLN A 17 -12.19 4.51 8.43
C GLN A 17 -10.98 4.80 7.56
N TYR A 18 -10.72 3.92 6.63
CA TYR A 18 -9.70 4.08 5.62
C TYR A 18 -10.19 3.51 4.28
N ILE A 19 -9.65 4.04 3.21
CA ILE A 19 -9.91 3.58 1.85
C ILE A 19 -8.64 2.90 1.35
N THR A 20 -8.79 1.75 0.71
CA THR A 20 -7.71 1.07 0.01
C THR A 20 -7.97 1.10 -1.49
N VAL A 21 -7.00 1.55 -2.26
CA VAL A 21 -6.99 1.48 -3.72
C VAL A 21 -5.83 0.59 -4.13
N ASN A 22 -6.16 -0.57 -4.69
CA ASN A 22 -5.18 -1.58 -5.04
C ASN A 22 -4.79 -1.52 -6.52
N ASP A 23 -3.64 -2.11 -6.82
CA ASP A 23 -3.17 -2.38 -8.17
C ASP A 23 -3.04 -1.15 -9.07
N ILE A 24 -2.62 -0.03 -8.50
CA ILE A 24 -2.32 1.18 -9.27
C ILE A 24 -1.01 0.95 -10.03
N THR A 25 -1.05 0.94 -11.35
CA THR A 25 0.16 0.89 -12.17
C THR A 25 0.91 2.21 -12.08
N TYR A 26 2.14 2.19 -11.57
CA TYR A 26 2.99 3.36 -11.44
C TYR A 26 4.14 3.40 -12.46
N ALA A 27 4.49 2.26 -13.03
CA ALA A 27 5.50 2.14 -14.08
C ALA A 27 5.24 0.92 -14.95
N GLN A 28 5.77 0.95 -16.17
CA GLN A 28 5.87 -0.21 -17.04
C GLN A 28 7.33 -0.48 -17.35
N VAL A 29 7.76 -1.71 -17.16
CA VAL A 29 9.14 -2.14 -17.34
C VAL A 29 9.22 -3.31 -18.30
N ASP A 30 10.38 -3.45 -18.95
CA ASP A 30 10.63 -4.62 -19.79
C ASP A 30 10.73 -5.87 -18.90
N SER A 31 10.18 -6.95 -19.41
CA SER A 31 10.14 -8.25 -18.76
C SER A 31 10.55 -9.33 -19.76
N TRP A 32 11.05 -10.43 -19.23
CA TRP A 32 11.39 -11.60 -20.00
C TRP A 32 12.27 -11.30 -21.22
N PHE A 33 13.49 -10.82 -20.96
CA PHE A 33 14.49 -10.46 -21.98
C PHE A 33 14.02 -9.41 -22.99
N GLY A 34 13.10 -8.53 -22.59
CA GLY A 34 12.58 -7.47 -23.45
C GLY A 34 11.47 -7.92 -24.42
N HIS A 35 11.04 -9.18 -24.35
CA HIS A 35 9.98 -9.68 -25.22
C HIS A 35 8.56 -9.23 -24.82
N CYS A 36 8.38 -8.82 -23.59
CA CYS A 36 7.10 -8.30 -23.11
C CYS A 36 7.30 -7.17 -22.10
N ARG A 37 6.24 -6.45 -21.82
CA ARG A 37 6.21 -5.44 -20.77
C ARG A 37 5.42 -5.93 -19.56
N ARG A 38 5.85 -5.49 -18.40
CA ARG A 38 5.21 -5.78 -17.13
C ARG A 38 4.85 -4.47 -16.42
N ASP A 39 3.67 -4.43 -15.86
CA ASP A 39 3.25 -3.36 -14.97
C ASP A 39 3.88 -3.56 -13.59
N LEU A 40 4.42 -2.49 -13.03
CA LEU A 40 4.75 -2.39 -11.62
C LEU A 40 3.64 -1.64 -10.91
N LYS A 41 3.13 -2.22 -9.84
CA LYS A 41 1.94 -1.75 -9.15
C LYS A 41 2.23 -1.31 -7.74
N LEU A 42 1.36 -0.46 -7.21
CA LEU A 42 1.34 -0.10 -5.80
C LEU A 42 -0.10 -0.10 -5.28
N ASP A 43 -0.22 -0.28 -3.97
CA ASP A 43 -1.47 -0.13 -3.25
C ASP A 43 -1.39 1.11 -2.37
N ILE A 44 -2.46 1.88 -2.32
CA ILE A 44 -2.54 3.06 -1.46
C ILE A 44 -3.65 2.86 -0.45
N ILE A 45 -3.33 3.11 0.82
CA ILE A 45 -4.27 3.13 1.93
C ILE A 45 -4.25 4.54 2.51
N TYR A 46 -5.39 5.19 2.61
CA TYR A 46 -5.49 6.54 3.15
C TYR A 46 -6.73 6.70 4.04
N PRO A 47 -6.69 7.65 5.02
CA PRO A 47 -7.82 7.90 5.90
C PRO A 47 -9.07 8.32 5.12
N GLU A 48 -10.22 7.76 5.45
CA GLU A 48 -11.49 8.23 4.95
C GLU A 48 -11.93 9.47 5.75
N THR A 49 -11.53 10.63 5.29
CA THR A 49 -11.96 11.89 5.88
C THR A 49 -12.44 12.83 4.78
N LYS A 50 -13.46 13.63 5.10
CA LYS A 50 -14.02 14.64 4.19
C LYS A 50 -13.48 16.05 4.47
N ASP A 51 -12.39 16.15 5.24
CA ASP A 51 -11.86 17.39 5.75
C ASP A 51 -10.92 18.13 4.79
N GLY A 52 -10.64 17.56 3.63
CA GLY A 52 -9.73 18.15 2.62
C GLY A 52 -8.27 18.24 3.06
N LYS A 53 -7.89 17.58 4.17
CA LYS A 53 -6.52 17.60 4.67
C LYS A 53 -5.57 16.82 3.79
N ILE A 54 -4.31 17.26 3.81
CA ILE A 54 -3.15 16.57 3.26
C ILE A 54 -2.50 15.77 4.40
N TYR A 55 -2.03 14.58 4.09
CA TYR A 55 -1.43 13.67 5.06
C TYR A 55 0.00 13.33 4.68
N PRO A 56 0.90 13.13 5.64
CA PRO A 56 2.22 12.61 5.35
C PRO A 56 2.12 11.21 4.75
N CYS A 57 2.95 10.95 3.73
CA CYS A 57 2.95 9.67 3.02
C CYS A 57 4.10 8.77 3.50
N ILE A 58 3.78 7.53 3.81
CA ILE A 58 4.73 6.46 4.10
C ILE A 58 4.82 5.56 2.88
N LEU A 59 6.00 5.46 2.27
CA LEU A 59 6.25 4.44 1.26
C LEU A 59 6.74 3.16 1.95
N TRP A 60 5.96 2.10 1.83
CA TRP A 60 6.30 0.79 2.35
C TRP A 60 6.96 -0.07 1.28
N ILE A 61 8.16 -0.54 1.58
CA ILE A 61 8.94 -1.41 0.71
C ILE A 61 9.04 -2.77 1.41
N CYS A 62 8.28 -3.75 0.92
CA CYS A 62 8.27 -5.08 1.52
C CYS A 62 9.64 -5.75 1.36
N GLY A 63 10.14 -6.34 2.43
CA GLY A 63 11.35 -7.16 2.40
C GLY A 63 11.10 -8.54 1.78
N GLY A 64 12.17 -9.28 1.55
CA GLY A 64 12.13 -10.64 1.00
C GLY A 64 13.48 -11.06 0.42
N ALA A 65 14.57 -10.59 1.04
CA ALA A 65 15.96 -10.89 0.65
C ALA A 65 16.25 -10.63 -0.85
N TRP A 66 15.56 -9.66 -1.45
CA TRP A 66 15.64 -9.32 -2.89
C TRP A 66 15.12 -10.40 -3.83
N LEU A 67 14.69 -11.54 -3.31
CA LEU A 67 14.26 -12.71 -4.09
C LEU A 67 12.76 -12.83 -4.23
N MET A 68 12.03 -12.31 -3.28
CA MET A 68 10.57 -12.29 -3.26
C MET A 68 10.05 -10.94 -2.74
N MET A 69 8.84 -10.61 -3.11
CA MET A 69 8.16 -9.40 -2.67
C MET A 69 6.65 -9.62 -2.80
N ASP A 70 5.92 -9.21 -1.76
CA ASP A 70 4.46 -9.15 -1.79
C ASP A 70 4.02 -7.82 -1.17
N LYS A 71 3.49 -6.91 -1.98
CA LYS A 71 3.02 -5.60 -1.52
C LYS A 71 1.82 -5.69 -0.56
N SER A 72 1.11 -6.83 -0.54
CA SER A 72 -0.08 -7.03 0.29
C SER A 72 0.20 -7.71 1.64
N ALA A 73 1.41 -8.25 1.83
CA ALA A 73 1.74 -9.08 2.99
C ALA A 73 1.54 -8.38 4.35
N HIS A 74 1.60 -7.04 4.40
CA HIS A 74 1.53 -6.27 5.64
C HIS A 74 0.30 -5.37 5.74
N ASN A 75 -0.74 -5.60 4.95
CA ASN A 75 -1.91 -4.72 4.85
C ASN A 75 -2.57 -4.42 6.21
N LEU A 76 -2.60 -5.36 7.15
CA LEU A 76 -3.14 -5.14 8.49
C LEU A 76 -2.34 -4.07 9.27
N TYR A 77 -1.01 -4.06 9.18
CA TYR A 77 -0.18 -3.04 9.82
C TYR A 77 -0.31 -1.70 9.12
N LEU A 78 -0.32 -1.73 7.78
CA LEU A 78 -0.40 -0.54 6.95
C LEU A 78 -1.74 0.18 7.13
N SER A 79 -2.85 -0.56 7.30
CA SER A 79 -4.15 0.03 7.59
C SER A 79 -4.21 0.71 8.96
N ARG A 80 -3.47 0.22 9.96
CA ARG A 80 -3.34 0.90 11.26
C ARG A 80 -2.62 2.23 11.14
N LEU A 81 -1.56 2.31 10.31
CA LEU A 81 -0.88 3.56 10.03
C LEU A 81 -1.82 4.56 9.33
N ALA A 82 -2.59 4.09 8.36
CA ALA A 82 -3.59 4.93 7.70
C ALA A 82 -4.66 5.44 8.68
N SER A 83 -5.13 4.58 9.58
CA SER A 83 -6.07 4.98 10.65
C SER A 83 -5.47 5.99 11.62
N SER A 84 -4.14 6.07 11.70
CA SER A 84 -3.43 7.05 12.54
C SER A 84 -3.10 8.36 11.83
N GLY A 85 -3.62 8.57 10.61
CA GLY A 85 -3.47 9.83 9.88
C GLY A 85 -2.30 9.86 8.91
N PHE A 86 -1.94 8.74 8.32
CA PHE A 86 -0.96 8.67 7.25
C PHE A 86 -1.60 8.18 5.95
N VAL A 87 -1.09 8.62 4.82
CA VAL A 87 -1.26 7.89 3.56
C VAL A 87 -0.15 6.86 3.47
N VAL A 88 -0.49 5.61 3.18
CA VAL A 88 0.49 4.53 3.08
C VAL A 88 0.46 3.97 1.67
N ALA A 89 1.60 3.97 1.00
CA ALA A 89 1.77 3.36 -0.31
C ALA A 89 2.66 2.12 -0.18
N SER A 90 2.11 0.94 -0.46
CA SER A 90 2.87 -0.31 -0.52
C SER A 90 3.25 -0.60 -1.96
N VAL A 91 4.53 -0.72 -2.24
CA VAL A 91 5.07 -0.71 -3.60
C VAL A 91 5.60 -2.09 -4.01
N GLU A 92 5.24 -2.50 -5.22
CA GLU A 92 5.88 -3.59 -5.94
C GLU A 92 7.17 -3.10 -6.59
N TYR A 93 8.21 -3.92 -6.61
CA TYR A 93 9.47 -3.67 -7.31
C TYR A 93 9.99 -4.97 -7.93
N ARG A 94 10.86 -4.88 -8.93
CA ARG A 94 11.50 -6.08 -9.50
C ARG A 94 12.45 -6.71 -8.49
N THR A 95 12.33 -8.02 -8.32
CA THR A 95 13.28 -8.81 -7.53
C THR A 95 14.57 -9.07 -8.32
N SER A 96 15.63 -9.55 -7.70
CA SER A 96 16.95 -9.73 -8.33
C SER A 96 16.95 -10.68 -9.53
N ASN A 97 16.04 -11.65 -9.54
CA ASN A 97 15.83 -12.57 -10.66
C ASN A 97 14.99 -11.97 -11.81
N GLN A 98 14.35 -10.82 -11.59
CA GLN A 98 13.58 -10.07 -12.60
C GLN A 98 14.35 -8.85 -13.13
N GLY A 99 15.26 -8.32 -12.33
CA GLY A 99 16.08 -7.18 -12.66
C GLY A 99 17.21 -7.01 -11.65
N PRO A 100 18.47 -7.16 -12.07
CA PRO A 100 19.62 -6.97 -11.18
C PRO A 100 19.73 -5.52 -10.71
N TYR A 101 20.54 -5.28 -9.67
CA TYR A 101 20.88 -3.93 -9.25
C TYR A 101 21.39 -3.10 -10.45
N PRO A 102 20.96 -1.85 -10.65
CA PRO A 102 20.17 -1.01 -9.72
C PRO A 102 18.65 -1.00 -10.00
N MET A 103 18.10 -1.95 -10.77
CA MET A 103 16.70 -1.91 -11.20
C MET A 103 15.68 -1.86 -10.06
N PRO A 104 15.78 -2.62 -8.96
CA PRO A 104 14.85 -2.50 -7.83
C PRO A 104 14.84 -1.10 -7.21
N LEU A 105 16.01 -0.47 -7.11
CA LEU A 105 16.12 0.90 -6.61
C LEU A 105 15.48 1.92 -7.56
N GLN A 106 15.64 1.72 -8.87
CA GLN A 106 15.00 2.57 -9.89
C GLN A 106 13.48 2.47 -9.83
N ASP A 107 12.94 1.27 -9.58
CA ASP A 107 11.51 1.04 -9.44
C ASP A 107 10.93 1.79 -8.23
N VAL A 108 11.58 1.68 -7.07
CA VAL A 108 11.18 2.43 -5.87
C VAL A 108 11.25 3.95 -6.10
N LYS A 109 12.29 4.45 -6.77
CA LYS A 109 12.38 5.87 -7.15
C LYS A 109 11.28 6.28 -8.12
N ALA A 110 10.89 5.42 -9.04
CA ALA A 110 9.76 5.67 -9.95
C ALA A 110 8.44 5.78 -9.18
N ALA A 111 8.20 4.90 -8.21
CA ALA A 111 7.03 4.97 -7.34
C ALA A 111 6.97 6.29 -6.55
N ILE A 112 8.09 6.76 -6.00
CA ILE A 112 8.16 8.07 -5.32
C ILE A 112 7.80 9.22 -6.27
N ARG A 113 8.33 9.21 -7.49
CA ARG A 113 8.01 10.24 -8.49
C ARG A 113 6.54 10.19 -8.88
N TYR A 114 5.99 9.00 -9.07
CA TYR A 114 4.57 8.80 -9.36
C TYR A 114 3.68 9.37 -8.26
N LEU A 115 3.96 9.05 -6.99
CA LEU A 115 3.22 9.58 -5.85
C LEU A 115 3.29 11.10 -5.78
N LYS A 116 4.47 11.71 -5.98
CA LYS A 116 4.63 13.16 -6.01
C LYS A 116 3.87 13.81 -7.16
N ALA A 117 3.88 13.21 -8.35
CA ALA A 117 3.16 13.72 -9.51
C ALA A 117 1.63 13.65 -9.35
N HIS A 118 1.13 12.79 -8.46
CA HIS A 118 -0.29 12.58 -8.20
C HIS A 118 -0.67 12.91 -6.74
N ALA A 119 0.09 13.80 -6.11
CA ALA A 119 -0.06 14.15 -4.69
C ALA A 119 -1.48 14.59 -4.35
N ASP A 120 -2.06 15.47 -5.17
CA ASP A 120 -3.43 15.97 -5.00
C ASP A 120 -4.46 14.83 -5.02
N ARG A 121 -4.28 13.87 -5.92
CA ARG A 121 -5.19 12.72 -6.05
C ARG A 121 -5.20 11.85 -4.79
N PHE A 122 -4.06 11.72 -4.14
CA PHE A 122 -3.86 10.84 -2.98
C PHE A 122 -3.82 11.61 -1.66
N ARG A 123 -4.02 12.92 -1.71
CA ARG A 123 -4.00 13.80 -0.53
C ARG A 123 -2.67 13.76 0.25
N ILE A 124 -1.53 13.78 -0.44
CA ILE A 124 -0.16 13.77 0.10
C ILE A 124 0.61 15.01 -0.35
#